data_81950999135882f992b172b04a4e61d8
#
_entry.id   81950999135882f992b172b04a4e61d8
#
_cell.length_a   1.000
_cell.length_b   1.000
_cell.length_c   1.000
_cell.angle_alpha   90.00
_cell.angle_beta   90.00
_cell.angle_gamma   90.00
#
_symmetry.space_group_name_H-M   'P 1'
#
loop_
_entity.id
_entity.type
_entity.pdbx_description
1 polymer ?
#
loop_
_entity_poly.entity_id
_entity_poly.type
_entity_poly.pdbx_seq_one_letter_code
_entity_poly.pdbx_strand_id
1 'polypeptide(L)'
;LSSMNIAEIELDDPTVFYCLTVPTSAFLIRYNNKISVTGNCLHSYSYTHIIQQSFVNPTKTLDEVMSIEQIVKCKDSVVKYYDKCIESVDKYYRGEIPRIDAVRDVWLALNTANALESVRFQLSFACSFIFGQRGKLPGLARIVKLIQRDELLHVAITNNLIKVLPQDDIDFAMVKEEEGVKKAVEEIWRDAVLEEDEWAKYLFSKGEIFAFNYKILNQYLRYIVTSRLEKNELPKLEELCDMKSEYVNPIPWILKWTGEEKDQTAPQEAELTNYERATFDISNGGFDNIEI
;
A
#
# COMPACT_ATOMS: atom_id res chain seq x y z
N LEU A 1 27.46 6.07 -3.53
CA LEU A 1 26.81 5.32 -2.44
C LEU A 1 27.25 5.97 -1.13
N SER A 2 26.45 6.89 -0.61
CA SER A 2 26.64 7.45 0.72
C SER A 2 26.36 6.37 1.75
N SER A 3 27.26 6.22 2.73
CA SER A 3 27.15 5.28 3.83
C SER A 3 25.78 5.33 4.49
N MET A 4 25.00 4.25 4.38
CA MET A 4 23.82 4.05 5.25
C MET A 4 24.35 3.86 6.68
N ASN A 5 23.98 4.76 7.57
CA ASN A 5 24.16 4.52 9.00
C ASN A 5 23.09 3.51 9.44
N ILE A 6 23.53 2.29 9.67
CA ILE A 6 22.70 1.26 10.31
C ILE A 6 22.82 1.48 11.81
N ALA A 7 21.75 1.92 12.46
CA ALA A 7 21.68 1.94 13.91
C ALA A 7 21.01 0.65 14.38
N GLU A 8 21.71 -0.14 15.20
CA GLU A 8 21.12 -1.25 15.93
C GLU A 8 20.60 -0.71 17.26
N ILE A 9 19.29 -0.85 17.49
CA ILE A 9 18.64 -0.43 18.72
C ILE A 9 18.13 -1.69 19.40
N GLU A 10 18.67 -2.00 20.57
CA GLU A 10 18.15 -3.04 21.43
C GLU A 10 17.00 -2.44 22.26
N LEU A 11 15.81 -3.02 22.19
CA LEU A 11 14.65 -2.54 22.94
C LEU A 11 14.53 -3.37 24.22
N ASP A 12 14.68 -2.72 25.36
CA ASP A 12 14.52 -3.34 26.67
C ASP A 12 13.04 -3.57 27.05
N ASP A 13 12.11 -2.88 26.39
CA ASP A 13 10.66 -3.01 26.59
C ASP A 13 9.94 -3.28 25.26
N PRO A 14 9.28 -4.44 25.10
CA PRO A 14 8.57 -4.78 23.87
C PRO A 14 7.29 -3.95 23.63
N THR A 15 6.87 -3.14 24.56
CA THR A 15 5.67 -2.29 24.46
C THR A 15 5.96 -0.90 23.89
N VAL A 16 7.21 -0.51 23.71
CA VAL A 16 7.58 0.80 23.18
C VAL A 16 7.92 0.69 21.70
N PHE A 17 7.14 1.32 20.83
CA PHE A 17 7.38 1.40 19.40
C PHE A 17 8.11 2.69 19.06
N TYR A 18 9.29 2.59 18.46
CA TYR A 18 10.03 3.73 17.92
C TYR A 18 9.85 3.78 16.40
N CYS A 19 9.43 4.93 15.89
CA CYS A 19 9.39 5.19 14.46
C CYS A 19 10.57 6.09 14.09
N LEU A 20 11.46 5.59 13.22
CA LEU A 20 12.56 6.36 12.68
C LEU A 20 12.08 7.13 11.46
N THR A 21 12.28 8.44 11.45
CA THR A 21 12.03 9.25 10.26
C THR A 21 13.33 9.34 9.46
N VAL A 22 13.30 8.85 8.23
CA VAL A 22 14.39 8.96 7.28
C VAL A 22 13.94 9.75 6.05
N PRO A 23 14.84 10.39 5.30
CA PRO A 23 14.47 11.18 4.13
C PRO A 23 13.70 10.39 3.05
N THR A 24 13.89 9.08 3.00
CA THR A 24 13.23 8.16 2.06
C THR A 24 11.88 7.64 2.55
N SER A 25 11.46 8.00 3.77
CA SER A 25 10.24 7.48 4.43
C SER A 25 10.20 5.94 4.61
N ALA A 26 11.18 5.22 4.10
CA ALA A 26 11.34 3.77 4.26
C ALA A 26 12.75 3.44 4.78
N PHE A 27 12.85 2.49 5.69
CA PHE A 27 14.12 2.04 6.24
C PHE A 27 14.09 0.54 6.52
N LEU A 28 15.30 -0.05 6.60
CA LEU A 28 15.45 -1.45 6.94
C LEU A 28 15.54 -1.59 8.46
N ILE A 29 14.72 -2.47 9.01
CA ILE A 29 14.85 -2.92 10.40
C ILE A 29 15.32 -4.36 10.43
N ARG A 30 16.14 -4.68 11.42
CA ARG A 30 16.56 -6.05 11.73
C ARG A 30 16.03 -6.41 13.12
N TYR A 31 15.21 -7.44 13.17
CA TYR A 31 14.71 -7.99 14.43
C TYR A 31 14.83 -9.50 14.41
N ASN A 32 15.43 -10.11 15.43
CA ASN A 32 15.69 -11.56 15.52
C ASN A 32 16.33 -12.14 14.23
N ASN A 33 17.34 -11.46 13.70
CA ASN A 33 18.01 -11.79 12.43
C ASN A 33 17.12 -11.72 11.16
N LYS A 34 15.91 -11.19 11.26
CA LYS A 34 15.03 -10.92 10.11
C LYS A 34 15.17 -9.45 9.70
N ILE A 35 15.33 -9.24 8.41
CA ILE A 35 15.38 -7.89 7.82
C ILE A 35 13.99 -7.58 7.28
N SER A 36 13.44 -6.43 7.65
CA SER A 36 12.18 -5.94 7.14
C SER A 36 12.34 -4.50 6.64
N VAL A 37 11.64 -4.17 5.56
CA VAL A 37 11.45 -2.79 5.13
C VAL A 37 10.22 -2.26 5.86
N THR A 38 10.35 -1.12 6.52
CA THR A 38 9.22 -0.50 7.22
C THR A 38 9.23 1.00 6.98
N GLY A 39 8.09 1.61 7.05
CA GLY A 39 7.80 3.03 6.90
C GLY A 39 6.33 3.29 7.18
N ASN A 40 5.53 2.22 7.28
CA ASN A 40 4.07 2.29 7.38
C ASN A 40 3.52 2.47 8.81
N CYS A 41 4.38 2.60 9.82
CA CYS A 41 3.91 2.82 11.21
C CYS A 41 3.04 4.07 11.34
N LEU A 42 3.40 5.16 10.64
CA LEU A 42 2.63 6.40 10.64
C LEU A 42 1.28 6.24 9.95
N HIS A 43 1.18 5.39 8.92
CA HIS A 43 -0.08 5.09 8.25
C HIS A 43 -1.06 4.40 9.20
N SER A 44 -0.62 3.32 9.87
CA SER A 44 -1.42 2.60 10.85
C SER A 44 -1.85 3.49 12.01
N TYR A 45 -0.94 4.30 12.54
CA TYR A 45 -1.24 5.29 13.57
C TYR A 45 -2.29 6.30 13.11
N SER A 46 -2.12 6.86 11.91
CA SER A 46 -3.03 7.86 11.34
C SER A 46 -4.44 7.30 11.14
N TYR A 47 -4.58 6.09 10.62
CA TYR A 47 -5.89 5.43 10.47
C TYR A 47 -6.51 5.12 11.82
N THR A 48 -5.75 4.61 12.78
CA THR A 48 -6.24 4.33 14.13
C THR A 48 -6.75 5.61 14.79
N HIS A 49 -5.98 6.70 14.68
CA HIS A 49 -6.37 8.01 15.22
C HIS A 49 -7.64 8.55 14.56
N ILE A 50 -7.75 8.47 13.23
CA ILE A 50 -8.96 8.88 12.50
C ILE A 50 -10.18 8.09 13.00
N ILE A 51 -10.06 6.77 13.14
CA ILE A 51 -11.15 5.91 13.63
C ILE A 51 -11.53 6.29 15.06
N GLN A 52 -10.55 6.48 15.95
CA GLN A 52 -10.79 6.87 17.33
C GLN A 52 -11.50 8.23 17.46
N GLN A 53 -11.16 9.19 16.61
CA GLN A 53 -11.76 10.52 16.63
C GLN A 53 -13.11 10.59 15.90
N SER A 54 -13.40 9.67 14.99
CA SER A 54 -14.58 9.74 14.12
C SER A 54 -15.75 8.87 14.60
N PHE A 55 -15.50 7.86 15.42
CA PHE A 55 -16.52 6.88 15.82
C PHE A 55 -16.70 6.83 17.34
N VAL A 56 -17.95 6.69 17.77
CA VAL A 56 -18.30 6.60 19.20
C VAL A 56 -17.77 5.32 19.84
N ASN A 57 -17.70 4.23 19.07
CA ASN A 57 -17.13 2.96 19.50
C ASN A 57 -16.13 2.46 18.46
N PRO A 58 -14.85 2.90 18.55
CA PRO A 58 -13.80 2.53 17.60
C PRO A 58 -13.58 1.02 17.48
N THR A 59 -13.56 0.31 18.60
CA THR A 59 -13.36 -1.16 18.63
C THR A 59 -14.45 -1.88 17.82
N LYS A 60 -15.72 -1.55 18.09
CA LYS A 60 -16.83 -2.14 17.33
C LYS A 60 -16.73 -1.85 15.84
N THR A 61 -16.31 -0.63 15.47
CA THR A 61 -16.10 -0.25 14.07
C THR A 61 -14.99 -1.08 13.43
N LEU A 62 -13.89 -1.32 14.13
CA LEU A 62 -12.81 -2.18 13.64
C LEU A 62 -13.26 -3.62 13.47
N ASP A 63 -14.01 -4.17 14.43
CA ASP A 63 -14.56 -5.52 14.33
C ASP A 63 -15.51 -5.66 13.14
N GLU A 64 -16.36 -4.66 12.89
CA GLU A 64 -17.24 -4.62 11.73
C GLU A 64 -16.44 -4.57 10.42
N VAL A 65 -15.38 -3.77 10.34
CA VAL A 65 -14.50 -3.69 9.17
C VAL A 65 -13.82 -5.03 8.91
N MET A 66 -13.30 -5.68 9.96
CA MET A 66 -12.64 -6.99 9.84
C MET A 66 -13.58 -8.13 9.47
N SER A 67 -14.90 -7.93 9.55
CA SER A 67 -15.91 -8.88 9.11
C SER A 67 -16.34 -8.72 7.65
N ILE A 68 -15.86 -7.69 6.95
CA ILE A 68 -16.18 -7.43 5.54
C ILE A 68 -15.45 -8.45 4.65
N GLU A 69 -16.23 -9.28 3.94
CA GLU A 69 -15.69 -10.36 3.11
C GLU A 69 -14.66 -9.88 2.09
N GLN A 70 -14.90 -8.75 1.44
CA GLN A 70 -14.01 -8.17 0.44
C GLN A 70 -12.64 -7.79 1.05
N ILE A 71 -12.61 -7.28 2.28
CA ILE A 71 -11.37 -6.95 3.01
C ILE A 71 -10.62 -8.22 3.36
N VAL A 72 -11.31 -9.24 3.87
CA VAL A 72 -10.70 -10.53 4.24
C VAL A 72 -10.09 -11.20 3.01
N LYS A 73 -10.83 -11.26 1.91
CA LYS A 73 -10.36 -11.83 0.64
C LYS A 73 -9.10 -11.11 0.12
N CYS A 74 -9.14 -9.79 0.09
CA CYS A 74 -8.00 -8.97 -0.32
C CYS A 74 -6.76 -9.22 0.55
N LYS A 75 -6.93 -9.29 1.87
CA LYS A 75 -5.87 -9.63 2.80
C LYS A 75 -5.27 -11.00 2.49
N ASP A 76 -6.10 -12.02 2.35
CA ASP A 76 -5.64 -13.40 2.17
C ASP A 76 -4.90 -13.58 0.84
N SER A 77 -5.31 -12.90 -0.24
CA SER A 77 -4.63 -12.94 -1.53
C SER A 77 -3.22 -12.33 -1.50
N VAL A 78 -2.97 -11.38 -0.60
CA VAL A 78 -1.65 -10.75 -0.42
C VAL A 78 -0.79 -11.55 0.57
N VAL A 79 -1.34 -11.89 1.74
CA VAL A 79 -0.60 -12.53 2.84
C VAL A 79 0.01 -13.86 2.43
N LYS A 80 -0.69 -14.64 1.60
CA LYS A 80 -0.18 -15.95 1.12
C LYS A 80 1.19 -15.87 0.45
N TYR A 81 1.49 -14.79 -0.30
CA TYR A 81 2.78 -14.61 -0.96
C TYR A 81 3.85 -14.12 -0.01
N TYR A 82 3.50 -13.27 0.96
CA TYR A 82 4.44 -12.83 1.98
C TYR A 82 4.83 -13.96 2.93
N ASP A 83 3.86 -14.74 3.40
CA ASP A 83 4.13 -15.89 4.28
C ASP A 83 5.01 -16.91 3.58
N LYS A 84 4.73 -17.21 2.30
CA LYS A 84 5.53 -18.13 1.52
C LYS A 84 6.95 -17.61 1.31
N CYS A 85 7.12 -16.32 1.02
CA CYS A 85 8.42 -15.68 0.89
C CYS A 85 9.23 -15.80 2.20
N ILE A 86 8.62 -15.48 3.34
CA ILE A 86 9.26 -15.57 4.65
C ILE A 86 9.70 -17.01 4.92
N GLU A 87 8.82 -17.99 4.69
CA GLU A 87 9.11 -19.40 4.89
C GLU A 87 10.26 -19.90 3.99
N SER A 88 10.24 -19.54 2.71
CA SER A 88 11.27 -19.95 1.74
C SER A 88 12.63 -19.33 2.07
N VAL A 89 12.66 -18.06 2.44
CA VAL A 89 13.91 -17.39 2.86
C VAL A 89 14.46 -18.04 4.13
N ASP A 90 13.65 -18.37 5.11
CA ASP A 90 14.04 -19.09 6.32
C ASP A 90 14.60 -20.49 5.98
N LYS A 91 13.94 -21.24 5.09
CA LYS A 91 14.41 -22.56 4.62
C LYS A 91 15.75 -22.48 3.90
N TYR A 92 15.92 -21.47 3.06
CA TYR A 92 17.19 -21.23 2.37
C TYR A 92 18.34 -20.98 3.37
N TYR A 93 18.14 -20.12 4.36
CA TYR A 93 19.16 -19.85 5.38
C TYR A 93 19.50 -21.07 6.25
N ARG A 94 18.58 -22.02 6.38
CA ARG A 94 18.82 -23.31 7.06
C ARG A 94 19.43 -24.37 6.13
N GLY A 95 19.63 -24.07 4.84
CA GLY A 95 20.17 -25.01 3.86
C GLY A 95 19.19 -26.11 3.42
N GLU A 96 17.88 -25.92 3.63
CA GLU A 96 16.84 -26.90 3.32
C GLU A 96 16.37 -26.83 1.85
N ILE A 97 16.51 -25.68 1.20
CA ILE A 97 16.16 -25.47 -0.21
C ILE A 97 17.27 -24.72 -0.94
N PRO A 98 17.38 -24.90 -2.28
CA PRO A 98 18.31 -24.13 -3.09
C PRO A 98 17.89 -22.65 -3.17
N ARG A 99 18.86 -21.76 -3.43
CA ARG A 99 18.64 -20.30 -3.52
C ARG A 99 17.56 -19.92 -4.53
N ILE A 100 17.53 -20.58 -5.67
CA ILE A 100 16.58 -20.29 -6.75
C ILE A 100 15.12 -20.40 -6.31
N ASP A 101 14.79 -21.33 -5.39
CA ASP A 101 13.43 -21.48 -4.88
C ASP A 101 13.03 -20.33 -3.96
N ALA A 102 13.96 -19.87 -3.10
CA ALA A 102 13.74 -18.69 -2.29
C ALA A 102 13.61 -17.41 -3.17
N VAL A 103 14.44 -17.27 -4.19
CA VAL A 103 14.38 -16.16 -5.15
C VAL A 103 13.03 -16.13 -5.88
N ARG A 104 12.47 -17.29 -6.24
CA ARG A 104 11.14 -17.37 -6.86
C ARG A 104 10.06 -16.79 -5.95
N ASP A 105 10.05 -17.15 -4.69
CA ASP A 105 9.05 -16.65 -3.74
C ASP A 105 9.27 -15.16 -3.39
N VAL A 106 10.52 -14.70 -3.33
CA VAL A 106 10.85 -13.27 -3.22
C VAL A 106 10.33 -12.48 -4.43
N TRP A 107 10.50 -13.03 -5.65
CA TRP A 107 10.02 -12.40 -6.87
C TRP A 107 8.49 -12.24 -6.89
N LEU A 108 7.76 -13.28 -6.48
CA LEU A 108 6.31 -13.24 -6.39
C LEU A 108 5.83 -12.26 -5.29
N ALA A 109 6.49 -12.24 -4.12
CA ALA A 109 6.18 -11.28 -3.08
C ALA A 109 6.44 -9.84 -3.52
N LEU A 110 7.51 -9.58 -4.28
CA LEU A 110 7.83 -8.25 -4.83
C LEU A 110 6.76 -7.78 -5.82
N ASN A 111 6.29 -8.66 -6.71
CA ASN A 111 5.20 -8.35 -7.63
C ASN A 111 3.87 -8.16 -6.90
N THR A 112 3.62 -8.92 -5.83
CA THR A 112 2.45 -8.73 -4.95
C THR A 112 2.49 -7.36 -4.27
N ALA A 113 3.65 -6.95 -3.74
CA ALA A 113 3.83 -5.63 -3.15
C ALA A 113 3.56 -4.53 -4.20
N ASN A 114 4.10 -4.67 -5.40
CA ASN A 114 3.88 -3.70 -6.47
C ASN A 114 2.40 -3.58 -6.86
N ALA A 115 1.68 -4.69 -7.01
CA ALA A 115 0.25 -4.69 -7.31
C ALA A 115 -0.58 -4.11 -6.15
N LEU A 116 -0.20 -4.41 -4.89
CA LEU A 116 -0.84 -3.84 -3.70
C LEU A 116 -0.76 -2.31 -3.70
N GLU A 117 0.44 -1.77 -3.76
CA GLU A 117 0.71 -0.33 -3.65
C GLU A 117 0.19 0.47 -4.85
N SER A 118 0.25 -0.12 -6.04
CA SER A 118 -0.11 0.58 -7.28
C SER A 118 -1.60 0.49 -7.65
N VAL A 119 -2.33 -0.50 -7.13
CA VAL A 119 -3.74 -0.74 -7.51
C VAL A 119 -4.65 -0.73 -6.28
N ARG A 120 -4.38 -1.58 -5.27
CA ARG A 120 -5.35 -1.88 -4.21
C ARG A 120 -5.69 -0.69 -3.29
N PHE A 121 -4.79 0.25 -3.10
CA PHE A 121 -5.07 1.43 -2.27
C PHE A 121 -5.74 2.58 -3.04
N GLN A 122 -5.62 2.60 -4.36
CA GLN A 122 -5.97 3.78 -5.16
C GLN A 122 -7.47 4.10 -5.14
N LEU A 123 -8.33 3.09 -5.12
CA LEU A 123 -9.78 3.29 -5.06
C LEU A 123 -10.22 3.84 -3.71
N SER A 124 -9.67 3.31 -2.62
CA SER A 124 -9.93 3.79 -1.26
C SER A 124 -9.46 5.23 -1.06
N PHE A 125 -8.30 5.60 -1.65
CA PHE A 125 -7.82 6.97 -1.66
C PHE A 125 -8.77 7.89 -2.42
N ALA A 126 -9.23 7.51 -3.61
CA ALA A 126 -10.20 8.29 -4.38
C ALA A 126 -11.50 8.52 -3.59
N CYS A 127 -12.00 7.48 -2.90
CA CYS A 127 -13.15 7.58 -2.01
C CYS A 127 -12.93 8.53 -0.83
N SER A 128 -11.71 8.61 -0.31
CA SER A 128 -11.37 9.55 0.75
C SER A 128 -11.24 10.98 0.23
N PHE A 129 -10.66 11.16 -0.94
CA PHE A 129 -10.47 12.47 -1.55
C PHE A 129 -11.75 13.15 -2.01
N ILE A 130 -12.81 12.39 -2.36
CA ILE A 130 -14.10 13.02 -2.73
C ILE A 130 -14.69 13.84 -1.57
N PHE A 131 -14.47 13.42 -0.33
CA PHE A 131 -14.89 14.20 0.84
C PHE A 131 -14.13 15.53 0.90
N GLY A 132 -12.81 15.50 0.74
CA GLY A 132 -11.98 16.72 0.70
C GLY A 132 -12.37 17.63 -0.48
N GLN A 133 -12.60 17.06 -1.67
CA GLN A 133 -13.04 17.79 -2.85
C GLN A 133 -14.39 18.50 -2.66
N ARG A 134 -15.25 17.96 -1.81
CA ARG A 134 -16.53 18.55 -1.44
C ARG A 134 -16.47 19.44 -0.19
N GLY A 135 -15.28 19.78 0.29
CA GLY A 135 -15.10 20.58 1.50
C GLY A 135 -15.55 19.87 2.78
N LYS A 136 -15.68 18.54 2.72
CA LYS A 136 -15.99 17.69 3.87
C LYS A 136 -14.75 16.94 4.30
N LEU A 137 -14.59 16.75 5.63
CA LEU A 137 -13.47 16.01 6.21
C LEU A 137 -12.09 16.38 5.60
N PRO A 138 -11.72 17.68 5.53
CA PRO A 138 -10.46 18.10 4.91
C PRO A 138 -9.23 17.52 5.61
N GLY A 139 -9.30 17.30 6.93
CA GLY A 139 -8.23 16.66 7.70
C GLY A 139 -7.97 15.22 7.24
N LEU A 140 -9.03 14.43 7.03
CA LEU A 140 -8.92 13.07 6.48
C LEU A 140 -8.22 13.10 5.10
N ALA A 141 -8.71 13.93 4.19
CA ALA A 141 -8.14 14.01 2.85
C ALA A 141 -6.65 14.42 2.86
N ARG A 142 -6.24 15.32 3.74
CA ARG A 142 -4.83 15.72 3.90
C ARG A 142 -3.96 14.57 4.43
N ILE A 143 -4.42 13.82 5.42
CA ILE A 143 -3.68 12.66 5.94
C ILE A 143 -3.56 11.59 4.85
N VAL A 144 -4.65 11.27 4.14
CA VAL A 144 -4.62 10.29 3.05
C VAL A 144 -3.71 10.75 1.90
N LYS A 145 -3.62 12.07 1.62
CA LYS A 145 -2.66 12.62 0.64
C LYS A 145 -1.21 12.31 1.03
N LEU A 146 -0.85 12.42 2.30
CA LEU A 146 0.49 12.08 2.77
C LEU A 146 0.76 10.58 2.64
N ILE A 147 -0.19 9.75 3.04
CA ILE A 147 -0.10 8.28 2.89
C ILE A 147 0.09 7.93 1.40
N GLN A 148 -0.75 8.44 0.51
CA GLN A 148 -0.64 8.15 -0.92
C GLN A 148 0.72 8.56 -1.51
N ARG A 149 1.31 9.68 -1.06
CA ARG A 149 2.65 10.08 -1.49
C ARG A 149 3.70 9.02 -1.14
N ASP A 150 3.59 8.43 0.04
CA ASP A 150 4.52 7.40 0.49
C ASP A 150 4.28 6.09 -0.29
N GLU A 151 3.02 5.73 -0.58
CA GLU A 151 2.70 4.56 -1.42
C GLU A 151 3.18 4.72 -2.87
N LEU A 152 3.15 5.93 -3.43
CA LEU A 152 3.74 6.20 -4.75
C LEU A 152 5.28 6.01 -4.75
N LEU A 153 5.95 6.31 -3.63
CA LEU A 153 7.36 6.02 -3.47
C LEU A 153 7.61 4.50 -3.41
N HIS A 154 6.78 3.74 -2.70
CA HIS A 154 6.86 2.27 -2.66
C HIS A 154 6.66 1.67 -4.05
N VAL A 155 5.70 2.18 -4.83
CA VAL A 155 5.52 1.79 -6.24
C VAL A 155 6.79 2.05 -7.06
N ALA A 156 7.41 3.22 -6.89
CA ALA A 156 8.64 3.56 -7.61
C ALA A 156 9.80 2.63 -7.22
N ILE A 157 9.94 2.31 -5.94
CA ILE A 157 10.97 1.39 -5.43
C ILE A 157 10.75 -0.02 -5.97
N THR A 158 9.53 -0.56 -5.85
CA THR A 158 9.22 -1.92 -6.31
C THR A 158 9.35 -2.06 -7.81
N ASN A 159 8.90 -1.07 -8.60
CA ASN A 159 9.13 -1.03 -10.05
C ASN A 159 10.63 -1.05 -10.40
N ASN A 160 11.43 -0.29 -9.66
CA ASN A 160 12.87 -0.28 -9.90
C ASN A 160 13.52 -1.63 -9.55
N LEU A 161 13.12 -2.25 -8.44
CA LEU A 161 13.61 -3.58 -8.06
C LEU A 161 13.23 -4.65 -9.08
N ILE A 162 11.98 -4.67 -9.55
CA ILE A 162 11.50 -5.59 -10.60
C ILE A 162 12.33 -5.43 -11.88
N LYS A 163 12.75 -4.20 -12.20
CA LYS A 163 13.55 -3.92 -13.38
C LYS A 163 15.02 -4.29 -13.21
N VAL A 164 15.63 -3.99 -12.06
CA VAL A 164 17.08 -4.06 -11.85
C VAL A 164 17.52 -5.45 -11.39
N LEU A 165 16.77 -6.11 -10.51
CA LEU A 165 17.17 -7.42 -9.97
C LEU A 165 17.48 -8.47 -11.06
N PRO A 166 16.68 -8.62 -12.14
CA PRO A 166 17.03 -9.57 -13.22
C PRO A 166 18.25 -9.16 -14.03
N GLN A 167 18.72 -7.91 -13.95
CA GLN A 167 19.94 -7.46 -14.64
C GLN A 167 21.18 -7.73 -13.80
N ASP A 168 21.06 -7.64 -12.48
CA ASP A 168 22.18 -7.73 -11.55
C ASP A 168 22.38 -9.15 -10.98
N ASP A 169 21.36 -10.02 -11.05
CA ASP A 169 21.38 -11.34 -10.44
C ASP A 169 20.77 -12.40 -11.36
N ILE A 170 21.55 -13.44 -11.67
CA ILE A 170 21.21 -14.49 -12.62
C ILE A 170 19.99 -15.32 -12.18
N ASP A 171 19.81 -15.56 -10.85
CA ASP A 171 18.68 -16.34 -10.37
C ASP A 171 17.37 -15.56 -10.57
N PHE A 172 17.36 -14.24 -10.37
CA PHE A 172 16.20 -13.41 -10.69
C PHE A 172 15.93 -13.36 -12.19
N ALA A 173 16.98 -13.32 -13.03
CA ALA A 173 16.83 -13.39 -14.48
C ALA A 173 16.19 -14.73 -14.93
N MET A 174 16.63 -15.84 -14.36
CA MET A 174 16.08 -17.16 -14.63
C MET A 174 14.62 -17.30 -14.17
N VAL A 175 14.35 -16.91 -12.93
CA VAL A 175 13.02 -16.98 -12.33
C VAL A 175 12.00 -16.15 -13.09
N LYS A 176 12.36 -14.94 -13.52
CA LYS A 176 11.50 -14.07 -14.33
C LYS A 176 11.02 -14.75 -15.61
N GLU A 177 11.85 -15.58 -16.22
CA GLU A 177 11.54 -16.25 -17.50
C GLU A 177 10.79 -17.58 -17.33
N GLU A 178 10.63 -18.11 -16.13
CA GLU A 178 9.85 -19.32 -15.88
C GLU A 178 8.37 -19.11 -16.23
N GLU A 179 7.80 -19.94 -17.11
CA GLU A 179 6.39 -19.82 -17.52
C GLU A 179 5.39 -19.91 -16.34
N GLY A 180 5.71 -20.73 -15.33
CA GLY A 180 4.90 -20.83 -14.11
C GLY A 180 4.91 -19.53 -13.30
N VAL A 181 6.06 -18.86 -13.24
CA VAL A 181 6.22 -17.57 -12.53
C VAL A 181 5.53 -16.44 -13.29
N LYS A 182 5.66 -16.38 -14.62
CA LYS A 182 4.94 -15.39 -15.44
C LYS A 182 3.43 -15.48 -15.22
N LYS A 183 2.88 -16.69 -15.28
CA LYS A 183 1.45 -16.92 -14.99
C LYS A 183 1.06 -16.53 -13.58
N ALA A 184 1.89 -16.84 -12.59
CA ALA A 184 1.61 -16.44 -11.21
C ALA A 184 1.63 -14.92 -11.03
N VAL A 185 2.53 -14.19 -11.70
CA VAL A 185 2.54 -12.72 -11.71
C VAL A 185 1.27 -12.18 -12.39
N GLU A 186 0.86 -12.74 -13.51
CA GLU A 186 -0.40 -12.35 -14.18
C GLU A 186 -1.62 -12.61 -13.26
N GLU A 187 -1.64 -13.71 -12.52
CA GLU A 187 -2.69 -14.02 -11.54
C GLU A 187 -2.70 -13.01 -10.38
N ILE A 188 -1.54 -12.63 -9.85
CA ILE A 188 -1.43 -11.59 -8.80
C ILE A 188 -2.07 -10.28 -9.27
N TRP A 189 -1.77 -9.84 -10.47
CA TRP A 189 -2.32 -8.61 -11.02
C TRP A 189 -3.80 -8.73 -11.36
N ARG A 190 -4.23 -9.87 -11.92
CA ARG A 190 -5.64 -10.17 -12.17
C ARG A 190 -6.46 -10.12 -10.88
N ASP A 191 -5.99 -10.82 -9.84
CA ASP A 191 -6.66 -10.86 -8.54
C ASP A 191 -6.74 -9.44 -7.94
N ALA A 192 -5.67 -8.65 -8.03
CA ALA A 192 -5.68 -7.27 -7.54
C ALA A 192 -6.76 -6.43 -8.24
N VAL A 193 -6.91 -6.54 -9.55
CA VAL A 193 -7.90 -5.78 -10.33
C VAL A 193 -9.33 -6.23 -10.02
N LEU A 194 -9.56 -7.55 -10.02
CA LEU A 194 -10.91 -8.10 -9.81
C LEU A 194 -11.41 -7.86 -8.37
N GLU A 195 -10.54 -7.99 -7.39
CA GLU A 195 -10.90 -7.73 -5.99
C GLU A 195 -11.17 -6.24 -5.73
N GLU A 196 -10.43 -5.34 -6.39
CA GLU A 196 -10.72 -3.89 -6.32
C GLU A 196 -12.03 -3.53 -7.03
N ASP A 197 -12.39 -4.21 -8.13
CA ASP A 197 -13.70 -4.03 -8.75
C ASP A 197 -14.85 -4.52 -7.83
N GLU A 198 -14.66 -5.66 -7.16
CA GLU A 198 -15.61 -6.15 -6.15
C GLU A 198 -15.69 -5.20 -4.94
N TRP A 199 -14.57 -4.66 -4.50
CA TRP A 199 -14.52 -3.65 -3.45
C TRP A 199 -15.29 -2.38 -3.85
N ALA A 200 -15.10 -1.89 -5.07
CA ALA A 200 -15.84 -0.76 -5.60
C ALA A 200 -17.36 -1.00 -5.63
N LYS A 201 -17.79 -2.19 -6.03
CA LYS A 201 -19.21 -2.59 -5.99
C LYS A 201 -19.76 -2.57 -4.57
N TYR A 202 -19.00 -3.12 -3.62
CA TYR A 202 -19.38 -3.13 -2.21
C TYR A 202 -19.53 -1.73 -1.64
N LEU A 203 -18.54 -0.84 -1.87
CA LEU A 203 -18.56 0.54 -1.37
C LEU A 203 -19.81 1.31 -1.79
N PHE A 204 -20.28 1.09 -3.01
CA PHE A 204 -21.47 1.75 -3.55
C PHE A 204 -22.75 0.88 -3.55
N SER A 205 -22.75 -0.24 -2.83
CA SER A 205 -23.91 -1.13 -2.75
C SER A 205 -25.15 -0.46 -2.15
N LYS A 206 -24.97 0.57 -1.33
CA LYS A 206 -26.04 1.34 -0.69
C LYS A 206 -26.33 2.68 -1.40
N GLY A 207 -25.72 2.93 -2.55
CA GLY A 207 -25.91 4.14 -3.32
C GLY A 207 -24.64 4.97 -3.51
N GLU A 208 -24.77 6.11 -4.18
CA GLU A 208 -23.67 7.00 -4.48
C GLU A 208 -23.37 8.01 -3.35
N ILE A 209 -22.15 8.54 -3.34
CA ILE A 209 -21.71 9.55 -2.39
C ILE A 209 -21.27 10.79 -3.20
N PHE A 210 -21.96 11.93 -3.05
CA PHE A 210 -21.65 13.18 -3.74
C PHE A 210 -21.55 13.04 -5.27
N ALA A 211 -22.44 12.27 -5.88
CA ALA A 211 -22.41 11.91 -7.30
C ALA A 211 -21.17 11.07 -7.71
N PHE A 212 -20.46 10.53 -6.75
CA PHE A 212 -19.40 9.55 -6.96
C PHE A 212 -19.99 8.15 -6.76
N ASN A 213 -19.81 7.27 -7.73
CA ASN A 213 -20.48 5.97 -7.78
C ASN A 213 -19.58 4.88 -8.36
N TYR A 214 -20.07 3.64 -8.33
CA TYR A 214 -19.35 2.48 -8.85
C TYR A 214 -18.86 2.68 -10.29
N LYS A 215 -19.69 3.21 -11.20
CA LYS A 215 -19.32 3.38 -12.61
C LYS A 215 -18.09 4.26 -12.77
N ILE A 216 -18.05 5.38 -12.06
CA ILE A 216 -16.92 6.32 -12.08
C ILE A 216 -15.68 5.66 -11.47
N LEU A 217 -15.85 4.97 -10.33
CA LEU A 217 -14.73 4.31 -9.65
C LEU A 217 -14.16 3.15 -10.48
N ASN A 218 -15.02 2.35 -11.14
CA ASN A 218 -14.57 1.30 -12.07
C ASN A 218 -13.82 1.88 -13.29
N GLN A 219 -14.28 3.00 -13.86
CA GLN A 219 -13.53 3.68 -14.93
C GLN A 219 -12.16 4.17 -14.44
N TYR A 220 -12.09 4.69 -13.21
CA TYR A 220 -10.84 5.11 -12.61
C TYR A 220 -9.90 3.92 -12.36
N LEU A 221 -10.41 2.80 -11.85
CA LEU A 221 -9.64 1.55 -11.73
C LEU A 221 -9.01 1.17 -13.06
N ARG A 222 -9.80 1.10 -14.12
CA ARG A 222 -9.31 0.74 -15.45
C ARG A 222 -8.25 1.73 -15.97
N TYR A 223 -8.44 3.02 -15.73
CA TYR A 223 -7.48 4.06 -16.08
C TYR A 223 -6.12 3.84 -15.42
N ILE A 224 -6.09 3.68 -14.09
CA ILE A 224 -4.82 3.47 -13.38
C ILE A 224 -4.17 2.14 -13.75
N VAL A 225 -4.96 1.06 -13.85
CA VAL A 225 -4.44 -0.28 -14.15
C VAL A 225 -3.87 -0.34 -15.56
N THR A 226 -4.53 0.22 -16.56
CA THR A 226 -4.02 0.28 -17.95
C THR A 226 -2.58 0.81 -17.97
N SER A 227 -2.35 1.95 -17.35
CA SER A 227 -1.00 2.54 -17.28
C SER A 227 -0.01 1.69 -16.46
N ARG A 228 -0.47 0.97 -15.44
CA ARG A 228 0.41 0.13 -14.59
C ARG A 228 0.82 -1.16 -15.29
N LEU A 229 -0.10 -1.81 -15.99
CA LEU A 229 0.18 -3.01 -16.78
C LEU A 229 1.20 -2.71 -17.89
N GLU A 230 1.03 -1.60 -18.62
CA GLU A 230 1.98 -1.17 -19.65
C GLU A 230 3.39 -0.93 -19.08
N LYS A 231 3.50 -0.27 -17.92
CA LYS A 231 4.79 -0.01 -17.27
C LYS A 231 5.51 -1.27 -16.77
N ASN A 232 4.76 -2.30 -16.42
CA ASN A 232 5.28 -3.58 -15.91
C ASN A 232 5.40 -4.65 -17.01
N GLU A 233 5.18 -4.28 -18.30
CA GLU A 233 5.26 -5.19 -19.44
C GLU A 233 4.31 -6.40 -19.32
N LEU A 234 3.16 -6.19 -18.68
CA LEU A 234 2.13 -7.21 -18.45
C LEU A 234 1.09 -7.20 -19.59
N PRO A 235 0.31 -8.31 -19.75
CA PRO A 235 -0.78 -8.34 -20.70
C PRO A 235 -1.75 -7.19 -20.52
N LYS A 236 -2.41 -6.77 -21.62
CA LYS A 236 -3.42 -5.71 -21.55
C LYS A 236 -4.58 -6.11 -20.66
N LEU A 237 -5.30 -5.12 -20.19
CA LEU A 237 -6.43 -5.31 -19.28
C LEU A 237 -7.53 -6.20 -19.88
N GLU A 238 -7.74 -6.13 -21.20
CA GLU A 238 -8.67 -7.00 -21.93
C GLU A 238 -8.28 -8.47 -21.87
N GLU A 239 -6.99 -8.76 -21.97
CA GLU A 239 -6.45 -10.12 -21.94
C GLU A 239 -6.39 -10.65 -20.50
N LEU A 240 -6.05 -9.76 -19.56
CA LEU A 240 -5.86 -10.13 -18.16
C LEU A 240 -7.18 -10.34 -17.40
N CYS A 241 -8.18 -9.45 -17.60
CA CYS A 241 -9.40 -9.37 -16.79
C CYS A 241 -10.70 -9.30 -17.60
N ASP A 242 -10.66 -9.39 -18.94
CA ASP A 242 -11.83 -9.15 -19.82
C ASP A 242 -12.48 -7.76 -19.57
N MET A 243 -11.66 -6.77 -19.25
CA MET A 243 -12.05 -5.39 -19.01
C MET A 243 -11.43 -4.48 -20.06
N LYS A 244 -12.23 -3.55 -20.62
CA LYS A 244 -11.75 -2.59 -21.61
C LYS A 244 -10.76 -1.60 -20.98
N SER A 245 -9.58 -1.43 -21.59
CA SER A 245 -8.61 -0.39 -21.22
C SER A 245 -9.23 1.01 -21.23
N GLU A 246 -8.76 1.86 -20.32
CA GLU A 246 -9.23 3.23 -20.19
C GLU A 246 -8.02 4.18 -20.16
N TYR A 247 -8.02 5.17 -21.05
CA TYR A 247 -6.89 6.11 -21.19
C TYR A 247 -7.24 7.53 -20.76
N VAL A 248 -8.50 7.77 -20.38
CA VAL A 248 -8.98 9.08 -19.94
C VAL A 248 -9.30 9.02 -18.44
N ASN A 249 -8.67 9.88 -17.67
CA ASN A 249 -8.97 9.98 -16.24
C ASN A 249 -10.42 10.48 -16.03
N PRO A 250 -11.33 9.66 -15.47
CA PRO A 250 -12.73 10.05 -15.26
C PRO A 250 -12.91 11.05 -14.12
N ILE A 251 -11.88 11.23 -13.29
CA ILE A 251 -11.89 12.10 -12.10
C ILE A 251 -10.67 13.03 -12.09
N PRO A 252 -10.50 13.93 -13.07
CA PRO A 252 -9.29 14.75 -13.19
C PRO A 252 -9.02 15.61 -11.95
N TRP A 253 -10.03 15.93 -11.14
CA TRP A 253 -9.86 16.62 -9.87
C TRP A 253 -8.97 15.88 -8.87
N ILE A 254 -8.75 14.56 -9.06
CA ILE A 254 -7.92 13.77 -8.16
C ILE A 254 -6.45 14.23 -8.20
N LEU A 255 -5.99 14.80 -9.32
CA LEU A 255 -4.61 15.28 -9.51
C LEU A 255 -4.23 16.32 -8.45
N LYS A 256 -5.18 17.10 -7.99
CA LYS A 256 -5.02 18.01 -6.85
C LYS A 256 -4.57 17.29 -5.57
N TRP A 257 -5.07 16.09 -5.34
CA TRP A 257 -4.80 15.30 -4.15
C TRP A 257 -3.59 14.38 -4.30
N THR A 258 -3.29 13.95 -5.53
CA THR A 258 -2.15 13.05 -5.81
C THR A 258 -0.79 13.76 -5.93
N GLY A 259 -0.76 15.09 -5.80
CA GLY A 259 0.47 15.87 -5.84
C GLY A 259 0.99 16.21 -7.23
N GLU A 260 0.24 15.88 -8.28
CA GLU A 260 0.59 16.24 -9.66
C GLU A 260 0.24 17.69 -9.99
N GLU A 261 -0.67 18.30 -9.23
CA GLU A 261 -0.97 19.74 -9.31
C GLU A 261 -0.36 20.48 -8.11
N LYS A 262 0.30 21.62 -8.39
CA LYS A 262 0.74 22.54 -7.33
C LYS A 262 -0.46 23.33 -6.84
N ASP A 263 -0.96 22.98 -5.66
CA ASP A 263 -1.97 23.80 -4.99
C ASP A 263 -1.36 25.15 -4.59
N GLN A 264 -1.99 26.25 -5.04
CA GLN A 264 -1.79 27.54 -4.40
C GLN A 264 -2.60 27.56 -3.11
N THR A 265 -1.95 27.30 -1.99
CA THR A 265 -2.54 27.47 -0.67
C THR A 265 -2.59 28.95 -0.32
N ALA A 266 -3.73 29.40 0.27
CA ALA A 266 -3.80 30.74 0.84
C ALA A 266 -2.72 30.89 1.95
N PRO A 267 -2.10 32.07 2.11
CA PRO A 267 -1.03 32.28 3.09
C PRO A 267 -1.39 31.94 4.53
N GLN A 268 -2.67 31.74 4.83
CA GLN A 268 -3.21 31.41 6.16
C GLN A 268 -3.43 29.89 6.36
N GLU A 269 -3.36 29.10 5.27
CA GLU A 269 -3.50 27.65 5.32
C GLU A 269 -2.14 27.03 5.02
N ALA A 270 -1.38 26.70 6.08
CA ALA A 270 -0.13 25.97 5.91
C ALA A 270 -0.43 24.61 5.26
N GLU A 271 0.22 24.34 4.13
CA GLU A 271 0.21 23.03 3.53
C GLU A 271 0.94 22.08 4.50
N LEU A 272 0.27 21.01 4.93
CA LEU A 272 0.94 19.93 5.66
C LEU A 272 1.84 19.19 4.67
N THR A 273 3.10 19.58 4.62
CA THR A 273 4.12 18.94 3.75
C THR A 273 4.74 17.72 4.39
N ASN A 274 4.55 17.53 5.70
CA ASN A 274 5.04 16.40 6.47
C ASN A 274 4.01 16.00 7.54
N TYR A 275 4.10 14.76 8.02
CA TYR A 275 3.40 14.32 9.23
C TYR A 275 3.83 15.21 10.40
N GLU A 276 2.89 15.82 11.10
CA GLU A 276 3.22 16.44 12.37
C GLU A 276 3.75 15.36 13.31
N ARG A 277 4.95 15.58 13.83
CA ARG A 277 5.46 14.75 14.92
C ARG A 277 4.56 15.02 16.12
N ALA A 278 3.72 14.04 16.46
CA ALA A 278 3.07 14.07 17.74
C ALA A 278 4.18 14.09 18.79
N THR A 279 4.37 15.22 19.44
CA THR A 279 5.10 15.27 20.69
C THR A 279 4.16 14.61 21.70
N PHE A 280 4.40 13.32 21.94
CA PHE A 280 3.70 12.63 23.00
C PHE A 280 4.10 13.28 24.31
N ASP A 281 3.17 13.98 24.93
CA ASP A 281 3.31 14.37 26.31
C ASP A 281 3.05 13.12 27.17
N ILE A 282 4.13 12.40 27.46
CA ILE A 282 4.14 11.20 28.31
C ILE A 282 3.65 11.52 29.73
N SER A 283 3.57 12.81 30.10
CA SER A 283 3.19 13.24 31.46
C SER A 283 1.71 13.06 31.80
N ASN A 284 0.84 12.78 30.82
CA ASN A 284 -0.61 12.71 30.99
C ASN A 284 -1.25 11.32 30.84
N GLY A 285 -0.50 10.23 30.93
CA GLY A 285 -1.09 8.86 31.02
C GLY A 285 -2.03 8.46 29.89
N GLY A 286 -1.82 8.99 28.67
CA GLY A 286 -2.74 8.81 27.54
C GLY A 286 -2.88 7.39 27.00
N PHE A 287 -2.14 6.41 27.56
CA PHE A 287 -2.16 5.01 27.12
C PHE A 287 -2.57 4.02 28.22
N ASP A 288 -2.88 4.49 29.43
CA ASP A 288 -3.17 3.60 30.58
C ASP A 288 -4.50 2.80 30.43
N ASN A 289 -5.26 2.99 29.35
CA ASN A 289 -6.55 2.35 29.14
C ASN A 289 -6.67 1.60 27.78
N ILE A 290 -5.56 1.26 27.13
CA ILE A 290 -5.61 0.40 25.94
C ILE A 290 -5.19 -1.00 26.35
N GLU A 291 -6.16 -1.85 26.70
CA GLU A 291 -5.98 -3.30 26.68
C GLU A 291 -5.90 -3.76 25.21
N ILE A 292 -4.75 -4.37 24.85
CA ILE A 292 -4.49 -4.95 23.52
C ILE A 292 -4.99 -6.39 23.52
#